data_50d37aacf63d1b0fa0a5069cac768c00
#
_entry.id   50d37aacf63d1b0fa0a5069cac768c00
#
_cell.length_a   1.000
_cell.length_b   1.000
_cell.length_c   1.000
_cell.angle_alpha   90.00
_cell.angle_beta   90.00
_cell.angle_gamma   90.00
#
_symmetry.space_group_name_H-M   'P 1'
#
loop_
_entity.id
_entity.type
_entity.pdbx_description
1 polymer ?
#
loop_
_entity_poly.entity_id
_entity_poly.type
_entity_poly.pdbx_seq_one_letter_code
_entity_poly.pdbx_strand_id
1 'polypeptide(L)'
;TRAQVDFENKTEIDSLNFDEINFVINCVGLLVQESISRPDRATLLNSWLPHYLEYKLADTNTKLVHLSTDCVFNGLTGNYTEDDIPNETNAYGKSKCLGEINNSKDVTFRMSIIGPELKQSGTGLMHWFVNKSEDTVQGWDNAFWNGITTLELAKCINSYISNPIISGIYHVVNNNNKISKYELLQKINHVFHLEKNIIRTQGPKPANKILVDTRNDFKFNIPNYDTMLNELKQFINT
;
A
#
# COMPACT_ATOMS: atom_id res chain seq x y z
N THR A 1 5.61 -3.15 -17.45
CA THR A 1 6.50 -3.96 -16.58
C THR A 1 7.94 -3.47 -16.71
N ARG A 2 8.83 -3.79 -15.76
CA ARG A 2 10.27 -3.45 -15.86
C ARG A 2 10.92 -3.97 -17.15
N ALA A 3 10.35 -4.98 -17.78
CA ALA A 3 10.78 -5.47 -19.08
C ALA A 3 10.40 -4.53 -20.24
N GLN A 4 9.49 -3.58 -20.02
CA GLN A 4 9.02 -2.64 -21.02
C GLN A 4 9.60 -1.23 -20.82
N VAL A 5 9.79 -0.81 -19.56
CA VAL A 5 10.31 0.51 -19.19
C VAL A 5 11.13 0.40 -17.91
N ASP A 6 12.36 0.90 -17.93
CA ASP A 6 13.15 1.10 -16.72
C ASP A 6 12.86 2.48 -16.13
N PHE A 7 12.13 2.51 -15.02
CA PHE A 7 11.79 3.77 -14.32
C PHE A 7 12.98 4.42 -13.59
N GLU A 8 14.18 3.84 -13.65
CA GLU A 8 15.42 4.49 -13.26
C GLU A 8 16.07 5.24 -14.44
N ASN A 9 15.58 5.02 -15.66
CA ASN A 9 16.06 5.68 -16.87
C ASN A 9 15.07 6.77 -17.32
N LYS A 10 15.44 8.02 -17.10
CA LYS A 10 14.61 9.18 -17.48
C LYS A 10 14.23 9.18 -18.96
N THR A 11 15.15 8.79 -19.86
CA THR A 11 14.90 8.77 -21.30
C THR A 11 13.79 7.77 -21.67
N GLU A 12 13.74 6.63 -21.00
CA GLU A 12 12.69 5.65 -21.20
C GLU A 12 11.34 6.15 -20.68
N ILE A 13 11.33 6.84 -19.52
CA ILE A 13 10.11 7.48 -18.99
C ILE A 13 9.64 8.58 -19.95
N ASP A 14 10.57 9.35 -20.54
CA ASP A 14 10.24 10.42 -21.50
C ASP A 14 9.62 9.88 -22.78
N SER A 15 9.99 8.66 -23.18
CA SER A 15 9.42 8.00 -24.38
C SER A 15 8.00 7.47 -24.18
N LEU A 16 7.48 7.45 -22.93
CA LEU A 16 6.10 7.04 -22.68
C LEU A 16 5.13 8.04 -23.30
N ASN A 17 4.25 7.51 -24.14
CA ASN A 17 3.13 8.26 -24.70
C ASN A 17 1.89 8.03 -23.82
N PHE A 18 1.25 9.11 -23.41
CA PHE A 18 0.01 9.11 -22.62
C PHE A 18 -1.20 9.58 -23.43
N ASP A 19 -1.07 9.75 -24.76
CA ASP A 19 -2.19 10.09 -25.63
C ASP A 19 -3.27 9.01 -25.51
N GLU A 20 -4.52 9.44 -25.44
CA GLU A 20 -5.70 8.57 -25.30
C GLU A 20 -5.73 7.74 -23.99
N ILE A 21 -4.82 7.99 -23.03
CA ILE A 21 -4.82 7.36 -21.72
C ILE A 21 -5.63 8.22 -20.74
N ASN A 22 -6.64 7.63 -20.11
CA ASN A 22 -7.45 8.34 -19.12
C ASN A 22 -6.83 8.32 -17.72
N PHE A 23 -6.14 7.22 -17.37
CA PHE A 23 -5.53 7.02 -16.05
C PHE A 23 -4.14 6.40 -16.13
N VAL A 24 -3.23 6.93 -15.34
CA VAL A 24 -1.94 6.31 -15.03
C VAL A 24 -1.98 5.86 -13.58
N ILE A 25 -1.76 4.57 -13.32
CA ILE A 25 -1.71 4.02 -11.97
C ILE A 25 -0.25 3.76 -11.63
N ASN A 26 0.31 4.58 -10.75
CA ASN A 26 1.71 4.45 -10.33
C ASN A 26 1.84 3.47 -9.16
N CYS A 27 2.18 2.22 -9.49
CA CYS A 27 2.52 1.16 -8.55
C CYS A 27 4.03 0.98 -8.36
N VAL A 28 4.86 1.85 -8.96
CA VAL A 28 6.32 1.77 -8.87
C VAL A 28 6.78 2.29 -7.52
N GLY A 29 7.69 1.56 -6.88
CA GLY A 29 8.33 1.99 -5.64
C GLY A 29 9.21 0.91 -5.04
N LEU A 30 10.16 1.32 -4.21
CA LEU A 30 11.00 0.44 -3.41
C LEU A 30 10.34 0.20 -2.06
N LEU A 31 10.42 -1.03 -1.57
CA LEU A 31 9.96 -1.43 -0.24
C LEU A 31 10.98 -1.07 0.85
N VAL A 32 10.63 -1.32 2.10
CA VAL A 32 11.37 -0.87 3.30
C VAL A 32 12.85 -1.21 3.26
N GLN A 33 13.20 -2.48 3.05
CA GLN A 33 14.59 -2.94 3.11
C GLN A 33 15.45 -2.34 1.98
N GLU A 34 14.92 -2.32 0.77
CA GLU A 34 15.60 -1.70 -0.37
C GLU A 34 15.75 -0.20 -0.20
N SER A 35 14.76 0.48 0.34
CA SER A 35 14.82 1.92 0.60
C SER A 35 15.86 2.30 1.65
N ILE A 36 16.07 1.44 2.66
CA ILE A 36 17.10 1.65 3.69
C ILE A 36 18.50 1.40 3.13
N SER A 37 18.67 0.34 2.35
CA SER A 37 19.97 -0.02 1.77
C SER A 37 20.39 0.86 0.58
N ARG A 38 19.42 1.40 -0.17
CA ARG A 38 19.61 2.24 -1.35
C ARG A 38 18.72 3.50 -1.30
N PRO A 39 19.01 4.44 -0.38
CA PRO A 39 18.23 5.67 -0.23
C PRO A 39 18.27 6.57 -1.49
N ASP A 40 19.31 6.47 -2.29
CA ASP A 40 19.41 7.10 -3.60
C ASP A 40 18.30 6.62 -4.55
N ARG A 41 18.13 5.31 -4.69
CA ARG A 41 17.06 4.72 -5.50
C ARG A 41 15.68 4.99 -4.90
N ALA A 42 15.55 4.97 -3.57
CA ALA A 42 14.30 5.31 -2.90
C ALA A 42 13.88 6.75 -3.20
N THR A 43 14.80 7.68 -3.20
CA THR A 43 14.55 9.09 -3.59
C THR A 43 14.09 9.16 -5.05
N LEU A 44 14.74 8.44 -5.94
CA LEU A 44 14.38 8.43 -7.37
C LEU A 44 12.98 7.86 -7.60
N LEU A 45 12.70 6.66 -7.08
CA LEU A 45 11.48 5.91 -7.44
C LEU A 45 10.28 6.23 -6.53
N ASN A 46 10.51 6.48 -5.22
CA ASN A 46 9.41 6.75 -4.30
C ASN A 46 9.05 8.24 -4.23
N SER A 47 9.99 9.15 -4.57
CA SER A 47 9.79 10.59 -4.44
C SER A 47 9.76 11.30 -5.79
N TRP A 48 10.86 11.27 -6.53
CA TRP A 48 10.98 12.02 -7.79
C TRP A 48 10.04 11.49 -8.88
N LEU A 49 9.95 10.18 -9.08
CA LEU A 49 9.15 9.58 -10.14
C LEU A 49 7.65 9.96 -10.07
N PRO A 50 6.96 9.90 -8.92
CA PRO A 50 5.57 10.33 -8.84
C PRO A 50 5.37 11.77 -9.29
N HIS A 51 6.21 12.72 -8.83
CA HIS A 51 6.14 14.12 -9.24
C HIS A 51 6.55 14.34 -10.70
N TYR A 52 7.46 13.51 -11.21
CA TYR A 52 7.80 13.59 -12.63
C TYR A 52 6.66 13.12 -13.52
N LEU A 53 5.91 12.08 -13.12
CA LEU A 53 4.69 11.67 -13.80
C LEU A 53 3.61 12.75 -13.69
N GLU A 54 3.40 13.34 -12.50
CA GLU A 54 2.50 14.49 -12.30
C GLU A 54 2.83 15.63 -13.28
N TYR A 55 4.12 16.01 -13.36
CA TYR A 55 4.58 17.06 -14.29
C TYR A 55 4.30 16.70 -15.76
N LYS A 56 4.59 15.47 -16.19
CA LYS A 56 4.32 15.01 -17.57
C LYS A 56 2.83 15.00 -17.92
N LEU A 57 1.97 14.82 -16.94
CA LEU A 57 0.52 14.72 -17.12
C LEU A 57 -0.19 16.07 -16.89
N ALA A 58 0.52 17.12 -16.46
CA ALA A 58 -0.08 18.38 -16.00
C ALA A 58 -1.04 19.00 -17.02
N ASP A 59 -0.63 19.07 -18.29
CA ASP A 59 -1.38 19.70 -19.38
C ASP A 59 -2.25 18.70 -20.17
N THR A 60 -2.52 17.51 -19.61
CA THR A 60 -3.36 16.47 -20.21
C THR A 60 -4.64 16.26 -19.41
N ASN A 61 -5.60 15.52 -19.97
CA ASN A 61 -6.78 15.06 -19.22
C ASN A 61 -6.53 13.76 -18.44
N THR A 62 -5.36 13.15 -18.59
CA THR A 62 -4.96 11.92 -17.90
C THR A 62 -4.81 12.19 -16.41
N LYS A 63 -5.48 11.41 -15.57
CA LYS A 63 -5.35 11.48 -14.11
C LYS A 63 -4.30 10.50 -13.61
N LEU A 64 -3.51 10.91 -12.61
CA LEU A 64 -2.55 10.05 -11.92
C LEU A 64 -3.17 9.50 -10.62
N VAL A 65 -3.12 8.19 -10.47
CA VAL A 65 -3.42 7.47 -9.23
C VAL A 65 -2.10 7.01 -8.64
N HIS A 66 -1.67 7.64 -7.56
CA HIS A 66 -0.43 7.27 -6.86
C HIS A 66 -0.72 6.43 -5.63
N LEU A 67 0.05 5.35 -5.43
CA LEU A 67 -0.06 4.48 -4.26
C LEU A 67 0.98 4.86 -3.21
N SER A 68 0.51 5.34 -2.05
CA SER A 68 1.32 5.62 -0.87
C SER A 68 1.11 4.57 0.23
N THR A 69 1.49 4.85 1.45
CA THR A 69 1.56 3.87 2.54
C THR A 69 1.24 4.49 3.91
N ASP A 70 0.71 3.67 4.84
CA ASP A 70 0.63 3.99 6.26
C ASP A 70 2.00 4.22 6.90
N CYS A 71 3.07 3.72 6.27
CA CYS A 71 4.44 3.86 6.74
C CYS A 71 5.03 5.27 6.58
N VAL A 72 4.27 6.24 6.09
CA VAL A 72 4.61 7.67 6.23
C VAL A 72 4.48 8.14 7.69
N PHE A 73 3.76 7.38 8.52
CA PHE A 73 3.61 7.61 9.96
C PHE A 73 4.48 6.64 10.78
N ASN A 74 5.01 7.13 11.91
CA ASN A 74 5.89 6.36 12.79
C ASN A 74 5.17 5.27 13.64
N GLY A 75 3.85 5.35 13.73
CA GLY A 75 3.04 4.37 14.46
C GLY A 75 3.04 4.53 16.00
N LEU A 76 3.39 5.70 16.53
CA LEU A 76 3.38 5.94 17.97
C LEU A 76 1.99 6.27 18.51
N THR A 77 1.15 6.95 17.74
CA THR A 77 -0.17 7.41 18.17
C THR A 77 -1.33 6.59 17.58
N GLY A 78 -1.24 6.25 16.30
CA GLY A 78 -2.34 5.62 15.56
C GLY A 78 -3.50 6.58 15.27
N ASN A 79 -4.52 6.05 14.58
CA ASN A 79 -5.70 6.79 14.13
C ASN A 79 -5.34 8.06 13.33
N TYR A 80 -4.33 7.95 12.48
CA TYR A 80 -3.87 9.03 11.62
C TYR A 80 -4.91 9.36 10.56
N THR A 81 -5.21 10.63 10.40
CA THR A 81 -6.13 11.19 9.41
C THR A 81 -5.36 11.66 8.17
N GLU A 82 -6.07 12.04 7.11
CA GLU A 82 -5.45 12.60 5.90
C GLU A 82 -4.73 13.92 6.17
N ASP A 83 -5.18 14.68 7.18
CA ASP A 83 -4.65 15.99 7.55
C ASP A 83 -3.46 15.89 8.52
N ASP A 84 -3.18 14.71 9.08
CA ASP A 84 -2.04 14.54 9.97
C ASP A 84 -0.70 14.65 9.21
N ILE A 85 0.25 15.32 9.83
CA ILE A 85 1.59 15.50 9.27
C ILE A 85 2.36 14.17 9.35
N PRO A 86 2.82 13.61 8.22
CA PRO A 86 3.70 12.44 8.20
C PRO A 86 4.95 12.64 9.05
N ASN A 87 5.28 11.66 9.89
CA ASN A 87 6.30 11.81 10.93
C ASN A 87 7.28 10.62 11.00
N GLU A 88 7.28 9.72 10.01
CA GLU A 88 8.25 8.64 9.93
C GLU A 88 9.66 9.19 9.62
N THR A 89 10.70 8.58 10.21
CA THR A 89 12.09 9.06 10.10
C THR A 89 12.98 8.18 9.24
N ASN A 90 12.57 6.96 8.94
CA ASN A 90 13.34 6.06 8.07
C ASN A 90 13.26 6.45 6.58
N ALA A 91 14.19 5.95 5.79
CA ALA A 91 14.30 6.30 4.37
C ALA A 91 13.04 5.92 3.56
N TYR A 92 12.37 4.81 3.90
CA TYR A 92 11.16 4.39 3.21
C TYR A 92 10.00 5.36 3.45
N GLY A 93 9.64 5.59 4.71
CA GLY A 93 8.54 6.49 5.05
C GLY A 93 8.76 7.91 4.56
N LYS A 94 9.99 8.44 4.71
CA LYS A 94 10.36 9.76 4.19
C LYS A 94 10.25 9.87 2.67
N SER A 95 10.79 8.89 1.94
CA SER A 95 10.74 8.91 0.48
C SER A 95 9.32 8.74 -0.06
N LYS A 96 8.50 7.90 0.56
CA LYS A 96 7.09 7.74 0.19
C LYS A 96 6.28 9.00 0.49
N CYS A 97 6.48 9.61 1.67
CA CYS A 97 5.84 10.88 2.02
C CYS A 97 6.19 12.00 1.01
N LEU A 98 7.47 12.13 0.66
CA LEU A 98 7.91 13.14 -0.30
C LEU A 98 7.36 12.92 -1.72
N GLY A 99 6.93 11.71 -2.06
CA GLY A 99 6.33 11.40 -3.35
C GLY A 99 4.81 11.48 -3.38
N GLU A 100 4.16 11.83 -2.27
CA GLU A 100 2.71 11.99 -2.24
C GLU A 100 2.27 13.23 -3.03
N ILE A 101 1.30 13.00 -3.92
CA ILE A 101 0.74 14.04 -4.78
C ILE A 101 -0.54 14.54 -4.11
N ASN A 102 -0.61 15.85 -3.91
CA ASN A 102 -1.75 16.51 -3.29
C ASN A 102 -2.15 17.74 -4.10
N ASN A 103 -2.90 17.54 -5.17
CA ASN A 103 -3.39 18.59 -6.05
C ASN A 103 -4.90 18.40 -6.32
N SER A 104 -5.50 19.25 -7.16
CA SER A 104 -6.92 19.22 -7.49
C SER A 104 -7.29 18.29 -8.64
N LYS A 105 -6.33 17.58 -9.24
CA LYS A 105 -6.51 16.72 -10.42
C LYS A 105 -6.31 15.23 -10.11
N ASP A 106 -5.21 14.93 -9.43
CA ASP A 106 -4.69 13.59 -9.21
C ASP A 106 -5.05 13.07 -7.81
N VAL A 107 -4.91 11.77 -7.57
CA VAL A 107 -5.21 11.17 -6.28
C VAL A 107 -4.04 10.35 -5.76
N THR A 108 -3.75 10.50 -4.47
CA THR A 108 -2.85 9.63 -3.72
C THR A 108 -3.66 8.75 -2.76
N PHE A 109 -3.57 7.44 -2.89
CA PHE A 109 -4.14 6.49 -1.96
C PHE A 109 -3.10 6.08 -0.92
N ARG A 110 -3.32 6.47 0.35
CA ARG A 110 -2.59 5.94 1.51
C ARG A 110 -3.28 4.70 2.02
N MET A 111 -2.56 3.60 2.12
CA MET A 111 -3.06 2.35 2.69
C MET A 111 -1.87 1.47 3.08
N SER A 112 -2.17 0.33 3.65
CA SER A 112 -1.25 -0.79 3.73
C SER A 112 -1.91 -2.02 3.10
N ILE A 113 -1.13 -2.87 2.44
CA ILE A 113 -1.67 -4.00 1.69
C ILE A 113 -1.02 -5.31 2.08
N ILE A 114 -1.80 -6.38 1.97
CA ILE A 114 -1.31 -7.77 2.03
C ILE A 114 -1.80 -8.53 0.79
N GLY A 115 -1.00 -9.45 0.32
CA GLY A 115 -1.36 -10.31 -0.81
C GLY A 115 -0.21 -11.17 -1.26
N PRO A 116 -0.41 -11.97 -2.32
CA PRO A 116 0.65 -12.74 -2.92
C PRO A 116 1.67 -11.83 -3.58
N GLU A 117 2.94 -12.24 -3.56
CA GLU A 117 4.00 -11.57 -4.29
C GLU A 117 4.44 -12.43 -5.47
N LEU A 118 4.69 -11.80 -6.61
CA LEU A 118 5.13 -12.50 -7.82
C LEU A 118 6.58 -12.95 -7.74
N LYS A 119 7.38 -12.30 -6.88
CA LYS A 119 8.79 -12.66 -6.67
C LYS A 119 8.90 -13.73 -5.60
N GLN A 120 9.70 -14.78 -5.84
CA GLN A 120 9.99 -15.79 -4.81
C GLN A 120 10.68 -15.21 -3.56
N SER A 121 11.45 -14.14 -3.72
CA SER A 121 12.10 -13.38 -2.64
C SER A 121 11.20 -12.31 -2.03
N GLY A 122 9.89 -12.47 -2.08
CA GLY A 122 8.93 -11.53 -1.50
C GLY A 122 9.13 -11.33 0.01
N THR A 123 8.89 -10.11 0.49
CA THR A 123 9.15 -9.71 1.89
C THR A 123 7.90 -9.29 2.64
N GLY A 124 6.74 -9.26 1.98
CA GLY A 124 5.46 -8.89 2.59
C GLY A 124 5.00 -9.91 3.62
N LEU A 125 4.21 -9.43 4.58
CA LEU A 125 3.76 -10.23 5.72
C LEU A 125 3.05 -11.53 5.29
N MET A 126 2.15 -11.45 4.33
CA MET A 126 1.39 -12.61 3.86
C MET A 126 2.30 -13.60 3.14
N HIS A 127 3.18 -13.11 2.22
CA HIS A 127 4.12 -13.94 1.51
C HIS A 127 5.06 -14.68 2.47
N TRP A 128 5.64 -13.94 3.42
CA TRP A 128 6.47 -14.53 4.48
C TRP A 128 5.72 -15.61 5.25
N PHE A 129 4.50 -15.32 5.71
CA PHE A 129 3.75 -16.21 6.58
C PHE A 129 3.31 -17.50 5.85
N VAL A 130 2.83 -17.37 4.62
CA VAL A 130 2.38 -18.52 3.83
C VAL A 130 3.53 -19.43 3.44
N ASN A 131 4.68 -18.85 3.07
CA ASN A 131 5.84 -19.61 2.57
C ASN A 131 6.86 -20.00 3.66
N LYS A 132 6.67 -19.57 4.92
CA LYS A 132 7.57 -19.92 6.01
C LYS A 132 7.50 -21.42 6.30
N SER A 133 8.65 -22.08 6.38
CA SER A 133 8.73 -23.52 6.60
C SER A 133 8.45 -23.92 8.06
N GLU A 134 8.62 -23.01 9.03
CA GLU A 134 8.37 -23.33 10.43
C GLU A 134 6.89 -23.42 10.73
N ASP A 135 6.51 -24.48 11.47
CA ASP A 135 5.13 -24.70 11.91
C ASP A 135 4.71 -23.76 13.05
N THR A 136 5.68 -23.14 13.72
CA THR A 136 5.44 -22.20 14.81
C THR A 136 6.00 -20.83 14.51
N VAL A 137 5.15 -19.81 14.63
CA VAL A 137 5.51 -18.40 14.40
C VAL A 137 5.05 -17.50 15.55
N GLN A 138 5.73 -16.36 15.73
CA GLN A 138 5.29 -15.34 16.68
C GLN A 138 4.35 -14.34 16.01
N GLY A 139 3.22 -14.07 16.65
CA GLY A 139 2.26 -13.04 16.24
C GLY A 139 2.27 -11.88 17.25
N TRP A 140 2.51 -10.67 16.76
CA TRP A 140 2.60 -9.49 17.64
C TRP A 140 1.22 -8.90 17.92
N ASP A 141 0.84 -8.83 19.19
CA ASP A 141 -0.45 -8.29 19.64
C ASP A 141 -0.42 -6.79 19.97
N ASN A 142 0.78 -6.18 20.01
CA ASN A 142 1.01 -4.75 20.20
C ASN A 142 1.34 -4.00 18.89
N ALA A 143 1.16 -4.62 17.75
CA ALA A 143 1.32 -4.01 16.41
C ALA A 143 -0.02 -4.00 15.68
N PHE A 144 -0.66 -2.82 15.63
CA PHE A 144 -1.99 -2.64 15.08
C PHE A 144 -1.97 -2.13 13.64
N TRP A 145 -2.97 -2.54 12.88
CA TRP A 145 -3.06 -2.35 11.45
C TRP A 145 -4.53 -2.32 11.00
N ASN A 146 -4.83 -1.65 9.89
CA ASN A 146 -6.14 -1.69 9.25
C ASN A 146 -6.04 -1.61 7.71
N GLY A 147 -4.99 -2.18 7.14
CA GLY A 147 -4.82 -2.27 5.70
C GLY A 147 -5.80 -3.24 5.03
N ILE A 148 -5.66 -3.40 3.74
CA ILE A 148 -6.55 -4.17 2.87
C ILE A 148 -5.78 -5.24 2.09
N THR A 149 -6.49 -6.13 1.37
CA THR A 149 -5.83 -7.04 0.43
C THR A 149 -5.49 -6.35 -0.89
N THR A 150 -4.51 -6.89 -1.62
CA THR A 150 -4.17 -6.40 -2.98
C THR A 150 -5.36 -6.48 -3.94
N LEU A 151 -6.22 -7.49 -3.80
CA LEU A 151 -7.46 -7.60 -4.57
C LEU A 151 -8.43 -6.47 -4.22
N GLU A 152 -8.59 -6.17 -2.93
CA GLU A 152 -9.48 -5.09 -2.49
C GLU A 152 -8.99 -3.72 -2.96
N LEU A 153 -7.66 -3.49 -2.94
CA LEU A 153 -7.09 -2.28 -3.54
C LEU A 153 -7.44 -2.17 -5.03
N ALA A 154 -7.35 -3.27 -5.78
CA ALA A 154 -7.73 -3.26 -7.20
C ALA A 154 -9.21 -2.90 -7.41
N LYS A 155 -10.11 -3.39 -6.55
CA LYS A 155 -11.53 -3.02 -6.56
C LYS A 155 -11.74 -1.54 -6.24
N CYS A 156 -11.03 -1.00 -5.23
CA CYS A 156 -11.07 0.42 -4.89
C CYS A 156 -10.60 1.30 -6.04
N ILE A 157 -9.49 0.94 -6.69
CA ILE A 157 -8.99 1.66 -7.88
C ILE A 157 -10.03 1.60 -9.01
N ASN A 158 -10.63 0.44 -9.28
CA ASN A 158 -11.67 0.30 -10.31
C ASN A 158 -12.91 1.14 -9.99
N SER A 159 -13.32 1.20 -8.73
CA SER A 159 -14.42 2.05 -8.28
C SER A 159 -14.12 3.53 -8.51
N TYR A 160 -12.90 3.97 -8.21
CA TYR A 160 -12.45 5.33 -8.48
C TYR A 160 -12.41 5.64 -9.98
N ILE A 161 -11.85 4.77 -10.80
CA ILE A 161 -11.78 4.94 -12.25
C ILE A 161 -13.17 5.09 -12.87
N SER A 162 -14.15 4.34 -12.35
CA SER A 162 -15.55 4.40 -12.81
C SER A 162 -16.25 5.70 -12.44
N ASN A 163 -15.78 6.40 -11.39
CA ASN A 163 -16.34 7.68 -10.94
C ASN A 163 -15.22 8.56 -10.34
N PRO A 164 -14.36 9.20 -11.17
CA PRO A 164 -13.14 9.87 -10.73
C PRO A 164 -13.40 11.30 -10.23
N ILE A 165 -14.23 11.43 -9.21
CA ILE A 165 -14.69 12.74 -8.65
C ILE A 165 -13.75 13.32 -7.59
N ILE A 166 -12.83 12.50 -7.03
CA ILE A 166 -11.94 12.90 -5.94
C ILE A 166 -10.52 13.21 -6.41
N SER A 167 -9.81 14.02 -5.63
CA SER A 167 -8.41 14.37 -5.81
C SER A 167 -7.73 14.61 -4.45
N GLY A 168 -6.40 14.69 -4.45
CA GLY A 168 -5.61 14.84 -3.23
C GLY A 168 -5.40 13.51 -2.51
N ILE A 169 -5.20 13.54 -1.20
CA ILE A 169 -4.85 12.36 -0.39
C ILE A 169 -6.11 11.70 0.20
N TYR A 170 -6.18 10.37 0.07
CA TYR A 170 -7.25 9.53 0.62
C TYR A 170 -6.68 8.33 1.38
N HIS A 171 -7.23 8.05 2.54
CA HIS A 171 -7.00 6.82 3.27
C HIS A 171 -7.94 5.72 2.77
N VAL A 172 -7.37 4.69 2.10
CA VAL A 172 -8.14 3.55 1.58
C VAL A 172 -8.19 2.47 2.66
N VAL A 173 -9.08 2.65 3.62
CA VAL A 173 -9.24 1.78 4.80
C VAL A 173 -10.72 1.65 5.18
N ASN A 174 -11.04 0.63 5.96
CA ASN A 174 -12.29 0.57 6.70
C ASN A 174 -12.00 0.95 8.15
N ASN A 175 -12.60 2.04 8.62
CA ASN A 175 -12.40 2.55 9.98
C ASN A 175 -12.74 1.54 11.08
N ASN A 176 -13.57 0.53 10.79
CA ASN A 176 -13.95 -0.53 11.72
C ASN A 176 -13.01 -1.74 11.68
N ASN A 177 -12.05 -1.80 10.76
CA ASN A 177 -11.16 -2.95 10.56
C ASN A 177 -9.84 -2.81 11.32
N LYS A 178 -9.90 -2.49 12.61
CA LYS A 178 -8.70 -2.51 13.45
C LYS A 178 -8.33 -3.95 13.83
N ILE A 179 -7.08 -4.35 13.58
CA ILE A 179 -6.58 -5.70 13.88
C ILE A 179 -5.12 -5.65 14.35
N SER A 180 -4.72 -6.52 15.26
CA SER A 180 -3.31 -6.76 15.56
C SER A 180 -2.68 -7.69 14.51
N LYS A 181 -1.36 -7.67 14.38
CA LYS A 181 -0.65 -8.63 13.52
C LYS A 181 -0.87 -10.07 13.95
N TYR A 182 -1.00 -10.33 15.26
CA TYR A 182 -1.37 -11.66 15.78
C TYR A 182 -2.72 -12.13 15.23
N GLU A 183 -3.77 -11.32 15.38
CA GLU A 183 -5.12 -11.65 14.89
C GLU A 183 -5.16 -11.77 13.36
N LEU A 184 -4.42 -10.93 12.64
CA LEU A 184 -4.31 -11.01 11.19
C LEU A 184 -3.69 -12.33 10.74
N LEU A 185 -2.59 -12.76 11.39
CA LEU A 185 -1.99 -14.07 11.10
C LEU A 185 -2.93 -15.23 11.40
N GLN A 186 -3.72 -15.15 12.48
CA GLN A 186 -4.74 -16.17 12.78
C GLN A 186 -5.80 -16.27 11.67
N LYS A 187 -6.28 -15.12 11.17
CA LYS A 187 -7.24 -15.10 10.06
C LYS A 187 -6.67 -15.67 8.77
N ILE A 188 -5.43 -15.30 8.42
CA ILE A 188 -4.74 -15.87 7.24
C ILE A 188 -4.57 -17.39 7.44
N ASN A 189 -4.11 -17.82 8.60
CA ASN A 189 -3.93 -19.25 8.93
C ASN A 189 -5.22 -20.05 8.72
N HIS A 190 -6.32 -19.53 9.24
CA HIS A 190 -7.65 -20.15 9.12
C HIS A 190 -8.13 -20.21 7.67
N VAL A 191 -8.14 -19.07 6.98
CA VAL A 191 -8.65 -18.97 5.60
C VAL A 191 -7.83 -19.81 4.61
N PHE A 192 -6.49 -19.82 4.77
CA PHE A 192 -5.60 -20.54 3.86
C PHE A 192 -5.29 -21.97 4.31
N HIS A 193 -5.85 -22.46 5.43
CA HIS A 193 -5.66 -23.80 5.99
C HIS A 193 -4.19 -24.18 6.18
N LEU A 194 -3.40 -23.27 6.78
CA LEU A 194 -1.96 -23.46 6.92
C LEU A 194 -1.57 -24.31 8.14
N GLU A 195 -2.49 -24.51 9.09
CA GLU A 195 -2.31 -25.31 10.32
C GLU A 195 -1.10 -24.94 11.20
N LYS A 196 -0.65 -23.66 11.08
CA LYS A 196 0.50 -23.17 11.85
C LYS A 196 0.12 -22.84 13.30
N ASN A 197 1.03 -23.08 14.23
CA ASN A 197 0.92 -22.63 15.60
C ASN A 197 1.38 -21.17 15.72
N ILE A 198 0.48 -20.26 16.12
CA ILE A 198 0.79 -18.83 16.24
C ILE A 198 0.86 -18.47 17.72
N ILE A 199 2.08 -18.23 18.22
CA ILE A 199 2.30 -17.82 19.60
C ILE A 199 2.07 -16.33 19.71
N ARG A 200 1.13 -15.94 20.57
CA ARG A 200 0.86 -14.53 20.88
C ARG A 200 2.02 -13.94 21.67
N THR A 201 2.64 -12.87 21.15
CA THR A 201 3.79 -12.21 21.75
C THR A 201 3.71 -10.70 21.58
N GLN A 202 4.53 -9.99 22.36
CA GLN A 202 4.76 -8.56 22.13
C GLN A 202 5.88 -8.39 21.10
N GLY A 203 5.67 -7.55 20.10
CA GLY A 203 6.74 -7.11 19.20
C GLY A 203 7.77 -6.24 19.92
N PRO A 204 8.97 -6.07 19.36
CA PRO A 204 10.07 -5.33 19.99
C PRO A 204 9.73 -3.87 20.29
N LYS A 205 8.79 -3.30 19.56
CA LYS A 205 8.23 -1.96 19.79
C LYS A 205 6.73 -1.99 19.49
N PRO A 206 5.91 -1.34 20.33
CA PRO A 206 4.52 -1.08 19.98
C PRO A 206 4.45 -0.29 18.67
N ALA A 207 3.51 -0.65 17.80
CA ALA A 207 3.27 0.07 16.57
C ALA A 207 1.77 0.16 16.33
N ASN A 208 1.26 1.37 16.15
CA ASN A 208 -0.13 1.61 15.80
C ASN A 208 -0.18 2.46 14.52
N LYS A 209 -0.25 1.81 13.38
CA LYS A 209 -0.30 2.44 12.07
C LYS A 209 -1.72 2.50 11.48
N ILE A 210 -2.71 2.53 12.36
CA ILE A 210 -4.11 2.65 11.97
C ILE A 210 -4.32 4.02 11.32
N LEU A 211 -4.85 3.99 10.12
CA LEU A 211 -5.35 5.16 9.41
C LEU A 211 -6.85 5.33 9.66
N VAL A 212 -7.33 6.55 9.59
CA VAL A 212 -8.76 6.88 9.66
C VAL A 212 -9.13 7.63 8.38
N ASP A 213 -10.10 7.11 7.63
CA ASP A 213 -10.70 7.83 6.52
C ASP A 213 -11.66 8.90 7.10
N THR A 214 -11.31 10.16 6.92
CA THR A 214 -12.12 11.32 7.35
C THR A 214 -12.81 12.04 6.19
N ARG A 215 -12.50 11.66 4.95
CA ARG A 215 -13.08 12.24 3.75
C ARG A 215 -14.56 11.83 3.61
N ASN A 216 -15.40 12.78 3.20
CA ASN A 216 -16.85 12.57 3.07
C ASN A 216 -17.35 12.68 1.62
N ASP A 217 -16.49 13.05 0.70
CA ASP A 217 -16.79 13.26 -0.72
C ASP A 217 -16.75 11.96 -1.54
N PHE A 218 -16.13 10.90 -1.02
CA PHE A 218 -16.15 9.58 -1.59
C PHE A 218 -15.97 8.51 -0.49
N LYS A 219 -16.59 7.36 -0.64
CA LYS A 219 -16.43 6.23 0.28
C LYS A 219 -16.12 4.95 -0.47
N PHE A 220 -15.02 4.30 -0.09
CA PHE A 220 -14.70 2.95 -0.52
C PHE A 220 -15.50 1.94 0.32
N ASN A 221 -16.22 1.03 -0.34
CA ASN A 221 -16.97 -0.02 0.35
C ASN A 221 -16.06 -1.21 0.68
N ILE A 222 -15.16 -1.04 1.65
CA ILE A 222 -14.17 -2.03 2.06
C ILE A 222 -14.79 -2.99 3.07
N PRO A 223 -14.85 -4.31 2.78
CA PRO A 223 -15.45 -5.30 3.66
C PRO A 223 -14.53 -5.63 4.86
N ASN A 224 -15.00 -6.51 5.74
CA ASN A 224 -14.18 -7.02 6.84
C ASN A 224 -13.09 -7.99 6.35
N TYR A 225 -12.14 -8.33 7.23
CA TYR A 225 -10.99 -9.18 6.87
C TYR A 225 -11.39 -10.58 6.40
N ASP A 226 -12.40 -11.20 6.99
CA ASP A 226 -12.81 -12.55 6.61
C ASP A 226 -13.30 -12.57 5.16
N THR A 227 -14.08 -11.57 4.76
CA THR A 227 -14.52 -11.39 3.38
C THR A 227 -13.34 -11.15 2.45
N MET A 228 -12.48 -10.16 2.75
CA MET A 228 -11.32 -9.82 1.91
C MET A 228 -10.36 -11.01 1.70
N LEU A 229 -10.08 -11.78 2.76
CA LEU A 229 -9.16 -12.92 2.68
C LEU A 229 -9.77 -14.10 1.91
N ASN A 230 -11.07 -14.37 2.09
CA ASN A 230 -11.75 -15.43 1.33
C ASN A 230 -11.82 -15.08 -0.17
N GLU A 231 -12.15 -13.85 -0.52
CA GLU A 231 -12.14 -13.40 -1.91
C GLU A 231 -10.75 -13.45 -2.53
N LEU A 232 -9.73 -13.03 -1.78
CA LEU A 232 -8.34 -13.13 -2.22
C LEU A 232 -7.92 -14.58 -2.47
N LYS A 233 -8.30 -15.50 -1.56
CA LYS A 233 -8.04 -16.95 -1.73
C LYS A 233 -8.72 -17.50 -2.99
N GLN A 234 -9.95 -17.14 -3.23
CA GLN A 234 -10.67 -17.55 -4.45
C GLN A 234 -9.96 -17.04 -5.70
N PHE A 235 -9.57 -15.77 -5.70
CA PHE A 235 -8.88 -15.13 -6.82
C PHE A 235 -7.51 -15.76 -7.13
N ILE A 236 -6.75 -16.18 -6.12
CA ILE A 236 -5.44 -16.83 -6.31
C ILE A 236 -5.58 -18.23 -6.91
N ASN A 237 -6.69 -18.91 -6.63
CA ASN A 237 -6.94 -20.28 -7.09
C ASN A 237 -7.64 -20.35 -8.47
N THR A 238 -7.95 -19.20 -9.08
CA THR A 238 -8.45 -19.09 -10.46
C THR A 238 -7.32 -18.97 -11.46
#